data_30aea9b437ef5d65ce49d10ae97df52a
#
_entry.id   30aea9b437ef5d65ce49d10ae97df52a
#
_cell.length_a   1.000
_cell.length_b   1.000
_cell.length_c   1.000
_cell.angle_alpha   90.00
_cell.angle_beta   90.00
_cell.angle_gamma   90.00
#
_symmetry.space_group_name_H-M   'P 1'
#
loop_
_entity.id
_entity.type
_entity.pdbx_description
1 polymer ?
#
loop_
_entity_poly.entity_id
_entity_poly.type
_entity_poly.pdbx_seq_one_letter_code
_entity_poly.pdbx_strand_id
1 'polypeptide(L)'
;EGLSPDEKNSLNNLLIQQLGLTMEDARHLPTVELINLMATKAISCDDIKIAEMELLKIAMEKGLRTAGLETALEQLEIAKQVFNGREILLQLQLSNDYTDLFDFIFSAYHKENLKELAAIVTHKRFMSAGAYDILVVRRNKSWAKIIPGLIGENNAFIAVGAGHLPGEQGLLQLLTEQGFSVNPVYK
;
A
#
# COMPACT_ATOMS: atom_id res chain seq x y z
N GLU A 1 6.87 -10.76 -18.24
CA GLU A 1 7.97 -10.63 -19.22
C GLU A 1 9.31 -10.65 -18.50
N GLY A 2 10.35 -11.28 -19.10
CA GLY A 2 11.73 -11.28 -18.55
C GLY A 2 12.09 -12.43 -17.58
N LEU A 3 11.18 -13.36 -17.26
CA LEU A 3 11.49 -14.55 -16.48
C LEU A 3 12.09 -15.65 -17.34
N SER A 4 13.14 -16.33 -16.82
CA SER A 4 13.68 -17.56 -17.40
C SER A 4 12.67 -18.71 -17.30
N PRO A 5 12.87 -19.84 -18.03
CA PRO A 5 12.01 -21.01 -17.90
C PRO A 5 11.90 -21.53 -16.46
N ASP A 6 13.00 -21.56 -15.72
CA ASP A 6 13.03 -22.02 -14.33
C ASP A 6 12.30 -21.08 -13.38
N GLU A 7 12.46 -19.76 -13.58
CA GLU A 7 11.71 -18.75 -12.82
C GLU A 7 10.20 -18.84 -13.09
N LYS A 8 9.78 -19.11 -14.35
CA LYS A 8 8.37 -19.35 -14.70
C LYS A 8 7.80 -20.59 -14.01
N ASN A 9 8.55 -21.68 -14.00
CA ASN A 9 8.15 -22.90 -13.30
C ASN A 9 8.04 -22.65 -11.79
N SER A 10 9.03 -21.98 -11.21
CA SER A 10 8.99 -21.60 -9.79
C SER A 10 7.80 -20.71 -9.46
N LEU A 11 7.55 -19.69 -10.29
CA LEU A 11 6.39 -18.80 -10.12
C LEU A 11 5.07 -19.58 -10.17
N ASN A 12 4.88 -20.46 -11.17
CA ASN A 12 3.68 -21.26 -11.29
C ASN A 12 3.46 -22.16 -10.08
N ASN A 13 4.52 -22.83 -9.60
CA ASN A 13 4.43 -23.71 -8.43
C ASN A 13 4.05 -22.93 -7.16
N LEU A 14 4.64 -21.77 -6.94
CA LEU A 14 4.33 -20.92 -5.79
C LEU A 14 2.91 -20.36 -5.86
N LEU A 15 2.45 -19.93 -7.03
CA LEU A 15 1.06 -19.49 -7.24
C LEU A 15 0.07 -20.61 -6.90
N ILE A 16 0.31 -21.85 -7.38
CA ILE A 16 -0.54 -22.99 -7.08
C ILE A 16 -0.53 -23.29 -5.56
N GLN A 17 0.67 -23.37 -4.98
CA GLN A 17 0.83 -23.74 -3.58
C GLN A 17 0.21 -22.74 -2.62
N GLN A 18 0.38 -21.44 -2.87
CA GLN A 18 0.00 -20.39 -1.93
C GLN A 18 -1.39 -19.82 -2.21
N LEU A 19 -1.77 -19.69 -3.49
CA LEU A 19 -2.99 -19.02 -3.89
C LEU A 19 -4.02 -19.95 -4.54
N GLY A 20 -3.63 -21.17 -4.91
CA GLY A 20 -4.48 -22.10 -5.65
C GLY A 20 -4.70 -21.68 -7.11
N LEU A 21 -3.83 -20.83 -7.67
CA LEU A 21 -3.92 -20.29 -9.01
C LEU A 21 -2.77 -20.81 -9.88
N THR A 22 -3.03 -21.14 -11.13
CA THR A 22 -1.98 -21.34 -12.12
C THR A 22 -1.47 -19.99 -12.63
N MET A 23 -0.31 -20.01 -13.31
CA MET A 23 0.19 -18.79 -13.97
C MET A 23 -0.76 -18.33 -15.09
N GLU A 24 -1.53 -19.24 -15.68
CA GLU A 24 -2.56 -18.90 -16.68
C GLU A 24 -3.73 -18.16 -16.01
N ASP A 25 -4.22 -18.66 -14.87
CA ASP A 25 -5.26 -17.98 -14.09
C ASP A 25 -4.82 -16.58 -13.66
N ALA A 26 -3.58 -16.48 -13.16
CA ALA A 26 -3.00 -15.23 -12.70
C ALA A 26 -2.86 -14.16 -13.81
N ARG A 27 -2.70 -14.57 -15.09
CA ARG A 27 -2.65 -13.62 -16.23
C ARG A 27 -3.98 -12.90 -16.48
N HIS A 28 -5.08 -13.50 -16.11
CA HIS A 28 -6.42 -12.93 -16.28
C HIS A 28 -6.83 -12.01 -15.12
N LEU A 29 -6.05 -11.99 -14.04
CA LEU A 29 -6.29 -11.10 -12.90
C LEU A 29 -5.56 -9.78 -13.08
N PRO A 30 -6.18 -8.64 -12.75
CA PRO A 30 -5.46 -7.41 -12.53
C PRO A 30 -4.36 -7.60 -11.49
N THR A 31 -3.19 -7.02 -11.73
CA THR A 31 -2.04 -7.16 -10.81
C THR A 31 -2.37 -6.75 -9.37
N VAL A 32 -3.19 -5.71 -9.21
CA VAL A 32 -3.68 -5.26 -7.90
C VAL A 32 -4.48 -6.35 -7.18
N GLU A 33 -5.34 -7.08 -7.88
CA GLU A 33 -6.11 -8.17 -7.28
C GLU A 33 -5.22 -9.33 -6.83
N LEU A 34 -4.20 -9.66 -7.62
CA LEU A 34 -3.22 -10.68 -7.25
C LEU A 34 -2.45 -10.28 -5.97
N ILE A 35 -2.01 -9.03 -5.87
CA ILE A 35 -1.33 -8.51 -4.68
C ILE A 35 -2.26 -8.51 -3.46
N ASN A 36 -3.52 -8.09 -3.63
CA ASN A 36 -4.51 -8.11 -2.56
C ASN A 36 -4.78 -9.54 -2.07
N LEU A 37 -4.85 -10.51 -2.99
CA LEU A 37 -5.03 -11.91 -2.64
C LEU A 37 -3.85 -12.45 -1.84
N MET A 38 -2.62 -12.11 -2.24
CA MET A 38 -1.41 -12.45 -1.49
C MET A 38 -1.42 -11.84 -0.08
N ALA A 39 -1.74 -10.55 0.04
CA ALA A 39 -1.83 -9.86 1.32
C ALA A 39 -2.92 -10.47 2.22
N THR A 40 -4.10 -10.75 1.67
CA THR A 40 -5.21 -11.37 2.40
C THR A 40 -4.84 -12.75 2.95
N LYS A 41 -4.08 -13.55 2.18
CA LYS A 41 -3.61 -14.87 2.63
C LYS A 41 -2.57 -14.80 3.75
N ALA A 42 -1.82 -13.71 3.82
CA ALA A 42 -0.83 -13.49 4.88
C ALA A 42 -1.46 -12.99 6.20
N ILE A 43 -2.70 -12.50 6.16
CA ILE A 43 -3.41 -12.01 7.35
C ILE A 43 -4.28 -13.14 7.91
N SER A 44 -3.98 -13.57 9.14
CA SER A 44 -4.75 -14.61 9.86
C SER A 44 -6.00 -13.99 10.51
N CYS A 45 -6.99 -13.58 9.70
CA CYS A 45 -8.24 -12.99 10.18
C CYS A 45 -9.40 -13.39 9.28
N ASP A 46 -10.51 -13.85 9.86
CA ASP A 46 -11.70 -14.26 9.11
C ASP A 46 -12.62 -13.10 8.75
N ASP A 47 -12.56 -11.97 9.50
CA ASP A 47 -13.40 -10.78 9.25
C ASP A 47 -12.49 -9.58 8.85
N ILE A 48 -11.98 -9.63 7.63
CA ILE A 48 -11.15 -8.55 7.08
C ILE A 48 -12.04 -7.42 6.60
N LYS A 49 -11.84 -6.21 7.15
CA LYS A 49 -12.49 -4.98 6.71
C LYS A 49 -11.49 -4.10 5.97
N ILE A 50 -11.93 -3.57 4.84
CA ILE A 50 -11.15 -2.63 4.04
C ILE A 50 -11.45 -1.23 4.59
N ALA A 51 -10.44 -0.58 5.18
CA ALA A 51 -10.58 0.70 5.86
C ALA A 51 -11.21 1.79 4.97
N GLU A 52 -10.82 1.85 3.70
CA GLU A 52 -11.35 2.80 2.72
C GLU A 52 -12.86 2.60 2.50
N MET A 53 -13.31 1.35 2.44
CA MET A 53 -14.73 1.03 2.25
C MET A 53 -15.56 1.40 3.49
N GLU A 54 -15.04 1.15 4.69
CA GLU A 54 -15.70 1.54 5.92
C GLU A 54 -15.79 3.07 6.07
N LEU A 55 -14.72 3.78 5.75
CA LEU A 55 -14.70 5.24 5.76
C LEU A 55 -15.66 5.83 4.72
N LEU A 56 -15.70 5.25 3.51
CA LEU A 56 -16.63 5.68 2.47
C LEU A 56 -18.09 5.49 2.90
N LYS A 57 -18.41 4.35 3.54
CA LYS A 57 -19.74 4.09 4.10
C LYS A 57 -20.13 5.16 5.13
N ILE A 58 -19.25 5.48 6.08
CA ILE A 58 -19.47 6.54 7.08
C ILE A 58 -19.69 7.90 6.41
N ALA A 59 -18.91 8.22 5.38
CA ALA A 59 -19.07 9.47 4.64
C ALA A 59 -20.43 9.55 3.95
N MET A 60 -20.88 8.47 3.31
CA MET A 60 -22.21 8.38 2.67
C MET A 60 -23.34 8.52 3.70
N GLU A 61 -23.28 7.83 4.83
CA GLU A 61 -24.26 7.91 5.90
C GLU A 61 -24.38 9.34 6.48
N LYS A 62 -23.28 10.08 6.50
CA LYS A 62 -23.23 11.48 6.99
C LYS A 62 -23.48 12.52 5.89
N GLY A 63 -23.70 12.11 4.65
CA GLY A 63 -23.89 13.05 3.53
C GLY A 63 -22.64 13.89 3.22
N LEU A 64 -21.44 13.39 3.53
CA LEU A 64 -20.20 14.09 3.26
C LEU A 64 -19.77 13.93 1.80
N ARG A 65 -19.18 14.97 1.23
CA ARG A 65 -18.56 14.90 -0.09
C ARG A 65 -17.26 14.10 0.03
N THR A 66 -17.02 13.23 -0.94
CA THR A 66 -15.80 12.41 -1.03
C THR A 66 -15.03 12.73 -2.31
N ALA A 67 -13.71 12.66 -2.23
CA ALA A 67 -12.81 12.80 -3.37
C ALA A 67 -11.60 11.86 -3.18
N GLY A 68 -11.01 11.40 -4.29
CA GLY A 68 -9.76 10.67 -4.26
C GLY A 68 -8.55 11.60 -4.38
N LEU A 69 -7.45 11.25 -3.75
CA LEU A 69 -6.15 11.90 -3.98
C LEU A 69 -5.52 11.44 -5.30
N GLU A 70 -6.01 10.34 -5.85
CA GLU A 70 -5.67 9.77 -7.17
C GLU A 70 -6.85 8.96 -7.70
N THR A 71 -6.84 8.70 -8.99
CA THR A 71 -7.86 7.88 -9.64
C THR A 71 -7.53 6.40 -9.59
N ALA A 72 -8.53 5.53 -9.76
CA ALA A 72 -8.33 4.09 -9.88
C ALA A 72 -7.41 3.71 -11.06
N LEU A 73 -7.47 4.47 -12.17
CA LEU A 73 -6.60 4.25 -13.32
C LEU A 73 -5.13 4.54 -12.98
N GLU A 74 -4.86 5.64 -12.27
CA GLU A 74 -3.52 5.97 -11.80
C GLU A 74 -2.98 4.87 -10.87
N GLN A 75 -3.79 4.33 -9.95
CA GLN A 75 -3.40 3.23 -9.08
C GLN A 75 -3.03 1.96 -9.88
N LEU A 76 -3.82 1.62 -10.90
CA LEU A 76 -3.55 0.48 -11.78
C LEU A 76 -2.22 0.66 -12.54
N GLU A 77 -1.96 1.84 -13.07
CA GLU A 77 -0.71 2.12 -13.78
C GLU A 77 0.50 2.11 -12.85
N ILE A 78 0.36 2.59 -11.62
CA ILE A 78 1.39 2.50 -10.57
C ILE A 78 1.67 1.03 -10.24
N ALA A 79 0.65 0.22 -10.03
CA ALA A 79 0.80 -1.19 -9.71
C ALA A 79 1.52 -1.96 -10.83
N LYS A 80 1.19 -1.71 -12.09
CA LYS A 80 1.86 -2.32 -13.26
C LYS A 80 3.35 -1.97 -13.34
N GLN A 81 3.74 -0.76 -12.94
CA GLN A 81 5.14 -0.34 -12.95
C GLN A 81 5.99 -1.08 -11.91
N VAL A 82 5.40 -1.42 -10.77
CA VAL A 82 6.10 -2.05 -9.65
C VAL A 82 6.01 -3.57 -9.73
N PHE A 83 4.81 -4.10 -9.86
CA PHE A 83 4.54 -5.53 -9.72
C PHE A 83 4.60 -6.25 -11.08
N ASN A 84 5.80 -6.44 -11.59
CA ASN A 84 6.05 -7.33 -12.73
C ASN A 84 6.22 -8.79 -12.26
N GLY A 85 6.32 -9.72 -13.20
CA GLY A 85 6.42 -11.15 -12.88
C GLY A 85 7.60 -11.51 -11.95
N ARG A 86 8.72 -10.80 -12.05
CA ARG A 86 9.88 -11.03 -11.17
C ARG A 86 9.61 -10.53 -9.75
N GLU A 87 8.98 -9.39 -9.61
CA GLU A 87 8.57 -8.85 -8.31
C GLU A 87 7.55 -9.78 -7.65
N ILE A 88 6.54 -10.26 -8.39
CA ILE A 88 5.56 -11.23 -7.87
C ILE A 88 6.25 -12.52 -7.41
N LEU A 89 7.21 -13.04 -8.20
CA LEU A 89 7.99 -14.21 -7.81
C LEU A 89 8.74 -13.98 -6.49
N LEU A 90 9.42 -12.83 -6.36
CA LEU A 90 10.12 -12.44 -5.13
C LEU A 90 9.17 -12.35 -3.94
N GLN A 91 8.03 -11.72 -4.11
CA GLN A 91 7.02 -11.56 -3.07
C GLN A 91 6.49 -12.93 -2.60
N LEU A 92 6.20 -13.85 -3.52
CA LEU A 92 5.77 -15.21 -3.19
C LEU A 92 6.87 -16.03 -2.50
N GLN A 93 8.14 -15.84 -2.87
CA GLN A 93 9.27 -16.48 -2.19
C GLN A 93 9.45 -15.99 -0.74
N LEU A 94 9.06 -14.77 -0.45
CA LEU A 94 9.13 -14.14 0.88
C LEU A 94 7.85 -14.36 1.71
N SER A 95 6.87 -15.10 1.21
CA SER A 95 5.53 -15.22 1.84
C SER A 95 5.56 -15.69 3.29
N ASN A 96 6.46 -16.59 3.66
CA ASN A 96 6.61 -17.03 5.06
C ASN A 96 7.11 -15.91 5.98
N ASP A 97 7.87 -14.96 5.45
CA ASP A 97 8.36 -13.79 6.20
C ASP A 97 7.27 -12.71 6.35
N TYR A 98 6.22 -12.78 5.52
CA TYR A 98 5.14 -11.78 5.58
C TYR A 98 4.27 -11.90 6.83
N THR A 99 4.10 -13.09 7.40
CA THR A 99 3.35 -13.23 8.66
C THR A 99 4.05 -12.42 9.76
N ASP A 100 5.35 -12.62 9.93
CA ASP A 100 6.14 -11.86 10.91
C ASP A 100 6.15 -10.36 10.57
N LEU A 101 6.25 -10.01 9.28
CA LEU A 101 6.20 -8.62 8.83
C LEU A 101 4.86 -7.95 9.17
N PHE A 102 3.74 -8.62 8.91
CA PHE A 102 2.42 -8.09 9.27
C PHE A 102 2.25 -7.93 10.77
N ASP A 103 2.75 -8.85 11.58
CA ASP A 103 2.74 -8.73 13.04
C ASP A 103 3.54 -7.51 13.51
N PHE A 104 4.71 -7.24 12.89
CA PHE A 104 5.48 -6.02 13.16
C PHE A 104 4.72 -4.77 12.72
N ILE A 105 4.12 -4.76 11.53
CA ILE A 105 3.31 -3.63 11.04
C ILE A 105 2.15 -3.35 11.99
N PHE A 106 1.38 -4.36 12.36
CA PHE A 106 0.25 -4.22 13.27
C PHE A 106 0.70 -3.76 14.66
N SER A 107 1.80 -4.31 15.18
CA SER A 107 2.36 -3.86 16.46
C SER A 107 2.77 -2.38 16.40
N ALA A 108 3.49 -1.96 15.37
CA ALA A 108 3.91 -0.57 15.20
C ALA A 108 2.69 0.37 15.01
N TYR A 109 1.68 -0.08 14.26
CA TYR A 109 0.44 0.66 14.04
C TYR A 109 -0.35 0.83 15.34
N HIS A 110 -0.54 -0.24 16.13
CA HIS A 110 -1.23 -0.17 17.42
C HIS A 110 -0.52 0.71 18.46
N LYS A 111 0.80 0.77 18.38
CA LYS A 111 1.62 1.65 19.23
C LYS A 111 1.72 3.09 18.70
N GLU A 112 1.06 3.38 17.59
CA GLU A 112 1.16 4.68 16.89
C GLU A 112 2.62 5.08 16.58
N ASN A 113 3.52 4.08 16.37
CA ASN A 113 4.94 4.28 16.21
C ASN A 113 5.33 4.48 14.72
N LEU A 114 5.21 5.72 14.25
CA LEU A 114 5.58 6.09 12.88
C LEU A 114 7.03 5.82 12.52
N LYS A 115 7.95 5.83 13.49
CA LYS A 115 9.37 5.55 13.25
C LYS A 115 9.60 4.07 12.91
N GLU A 116 8.94 3.17 13.63
CA GLU A 116 8.97 1.73 13.31
C GLU A 116 8.30 1.47 11.95
N LEU A 117 7.14 2.08 11.67
CA LEU A 117 6.49 1.97 10.37
C LEU A 117 7.39 2.44 9.23
N ALA A 118 8.09 3.57 9.39
CA ALA A 118 9.04 4.06 8.40
C ALA A 118 10.16 3.05 8.12
N ALA A 119 10.72 2.46 9.18
CA ALA A 119 11.79 1.46 9.06
C ALA A 119 11.32 0.21 8.29
N ILE A 120 10.07 -0.23 8.51
CA ILE A 120 9.48 -1.38 7.82
C ILE A 120 9.26 -1.06 6.34
N VAL A 121 8.61 0.06 6.03
CA VAL A 121 8.26 0.45 4.65
C VAL A 121 9.51 0.69 3.79
N THR A 122 10.61 1.14 4.39
CA THR A 122 11.89 1.35 3.70
C THR A 122 12.83 0.15 3.73
N HIS A 123 12.41 -0.98 4.32
CA HIS A 123 13.26 -2.15 4.46
C HIS A 123 13.48 -2.85 3.12
N LYS A 124 14.72 -2.87 2.66
CA LYS A 124 15.11 -3.34 1.31
C LYS A 124 14.73 -4.79 0.97
N ARG A 125 14.48 -5.62 1.98
CA ARG A 125 14.04 -7.00 1.77
C ARG A 125 12.63 -7.07 1.22
N PHE A 126 11.74 -6.16 1.64
CA PHE A 126 10.33 -6.19 1.30
C PHE A 126 9.96 -5.16 0.24
N MET A 127 10.76 -4.12 0.08
CA MET A 127 10.51 -3.05 -0.88
C MET A 127 11.82 -2.54 -1.47
N SER A 128 11.98 -2.67 -2.78
CA SER A 128 13.13 -2.09 -3.47
C SER A 128 13.06 -0.55 -3.43
N ALA A 129 14.22 0.11 -3.56
CA ALA A 129 14.25 1.58 -3.60
C ALA A 129 13.40 2.15 -4.76
N GLY A 130 13.38 1.46 -5.91
CA GLY A 130 12.54 1.84 -7.05
C GLY A 130 11.05 1.68 -6.76
N ALA A 131 10.65 0.58 -6.11
CA ALA A 131 9.27 0.36 -5.69
C ALA A 131 8.83 1.41 -4.66
N TYR A 132 9.67 1.71 -3.67
CA TYR A 132 9.41 2.77 -2.69
C TYR A 132 9.22 4.15 -3.34
N ASP A 133 10.08 4.51 -4.30
CA ASP A 133 9.94 5.77 -5.03
C ASP A 133 8.57 5.85 -5.75
N ILE A 134 8.18 4.78 -6.44
CA ILE A 134 6.92 4.76 -7.21
C ILE A 134 5.70 4.68 -6.30
N LEU A 135 5.69 3.77 -5.31
CA LEU A 135 4.53 3.50 -4.47
C LEU A 135 4.31 4.55 -3.38
N VAL A 136 5.36 5.23 -2.93
CA VAL A 136 5.29 6.16 -1.79
C VAL A 136 5.71 7.57 -2.20
N VAL A 137 6.95 7.76 -2.64
CA VAL A 137 7.53 9.11 -2.80
C VAL A 137 6.79 9.93 -3.85
N ARG A 138 6.59 9.39 -5.06
CA ARG A 138 5.91 10.11 -6.14
C ARG A 138 4.46 10.39 -5.80
N ARG A 139 3.76 9.45 -5.18
CA ARG A 139 2.38 9.61 -4.74
C ARG A 139 2.29 10.70 -3.67
N ASN A 140 3.12 10.65 -2.64
CA ASN A 140 3.17 11.68 -1.61
C ASN A 140 3.41 13.08 -2.19
N LYS A 141 4.36 13.21 -3.12
CA LYS A 141 4.63 14.50 -3.80
C LYS A 141 3.44 15.00 -4.63
N SER A 142 2.70 14.08 -5.26
CA SER A 142 1.47 14.42 -5.99
C SER A 142 0.37 14.86 -5.01
N TRP A 143 0.13 14.10 -3.97
CA TRP A 143 -0.91 14.37 -2.97
C TRP A 143 -0.65 15.64 -2.18
N ALA A 144 0.60 15.91 -1.81
CA ALA A 144 0.99 17.14 -1.14
C ALA A 144 0.67 18.42 -1.95
N LYS A 145 0.55 18.32 -3.28
CA LYS A 145 0.08 19.43 -4.13
C LYS A 145 -1.43 19.59 -4.14
N ILE A 146 -2.18 18.51 -3.93
CA ILE A 146 -3.64 18.48 -3.99
C ILE A 146 -4.25 18.83 -2.63
N ILE A 147 -3.67 18.31 -1.55
CA ILE A 147 -4.18 18.44 -0.19
C ILE A 147 -4.48 19.89 0.23
N PRO A 148 -3.61 20.88 -0.02
CA PRO A 148 -3.89 22.27 0.33
C PRO A 148 -5.20 22.80 -0.25
N GLY A 149 -5.50 22.44 -1.50
CA GLY A 149 -6.75 22.85 -2.15
C GLY A 149 -8.00 22.15 -1.57
N LEU A 150 -7.84 20.92 -1.06
CA LEU A 150 -8.93 20.18 -0.41
C LEU A 150 -9.24 20.70 0.99
N ILE A 151 -8.22 21.13 1.73
CA ILE A 151 -8.37 21.69 3.07
C ILE A 151 -9.01 23.10 2.96
N GLY A 152 -8.49 23.97 2.09
CA GLY A 152 -9.02 25.28 1.74
C GLY A 152 -9.76 26.00 2.88
N GLU A 153 -11.00 26.43 2.62
CA GLU A 153 -11.89 27.05 3.59
C GLU A 153 -12.77 26.06 4.37
N ASN A 154 -12.64 24.76 4.07
CA ASN A 154 -13.48 23.71 4.67
C ASN A 154 -12.62 22.74 5.49
N ASN A 155 -13.26 22.12 6.50
CA ASN A 155 -12.64 21.00 7.20
C ASN A 155 -12.62 19.76 6.28
N ALA A 156 -11.47 19.11 6.19
CA ALA A 156 -11.32 17.88 5.44
C ALA A 156 -10.75 16.78 6.34
N PHE A 157 -11.26 15.56 6.17
CA PHE A 157 -10.65 14.33 6.71
C PHE A 157 -9.95 13.61 5.57
N ILE A 158 -8.65 13.40 5.69
CA ILE A 158 -7.81 12.78 4.65
C ILE A 158 -7.28 11.47 5.20
N ALA A 159 -7.67 10.36 4.58
CA ALA A 159 -7.22 9.03 4.93
C ALA A 159 -6.20 8.51 3.91
N VAL A 160 -5.05 8.11 4.39
CA VAL A 160 -3.99 7.47 3.59
C VAL A 160 -3.40 6.29 4.36
N GLY A 161 -2.80 5.34 3.66
CA GLY A 161 -2.05 4.27 4.31
C GLY A 161 -0.96 4.82 5.22
N ALA A 162 -0.82 4.29 6.43
CA ALA A 162 0.10 4.80 7.45
C ALA A 162 1.57 4.87 6.98
N GLY A 163 1.96 4.00 6.04
CA GLY A 163 3.29 4.02 5.42
C GLY A 163 3.59 5.28 4.59
N HIS A 164 2.58 6.09 4.24
CA HIS A 164 2.75 7.36 3.54
C HIS A 164 3.09 8.53 4.47
N LEU A 165 2.87 8.38 5.77
CA LEU A 165 2.99 9.47 6.73
C LEU A 165 4.43 9.82 7.11
N PRO A 166 5.31 8.84 7.51
CA PRO A 166 6.60 9.12 8.11
C PRO A 166 7.73 9.38 7.11
N GLY A 167 8.85 9.92 7.63
CA GLY A 167 10.10 10.10 6.89
C GLY A 167 10.19 11.42 6.12
N GLU A 168 11.37 11.69 5.57
CA GLU A 168 11.66 12.94 4.83
C GLU A 168 10.77 13.11 3.58
N GLN A 169 10.34 12.00 2.95
CA GLN A 169 9.44 11.99 1.81
C GLN A 169 8.00 11.63 2.23
N GLY A 170 7.72 11.61 3.54
CA GLY A 170 6.40 11.37 4.10
C GLY A 170 5.49 12.59 3.99
N LEU A 171 4.19 12.37 3.96
CA LEU A 171 3.20 13.46 3.85
C LEU A 171 3.30 14.47 4.98
N LEU A 172 3.58 14.02 6.22
CA LEU A 172 3.70 14.93 7.36
C LEU A 172 4.82 15.94 7.14
N GLN A 173 5.99 15.50 6.66
CA GLN A 173 7.12 16.38 6.35
C GLN A 173 6.81 17.30 5.18
N LEU A 174 6.28 16.76 4.07
CA LEU A 174 5.97 17.54 2.87
C LEU A 174 4.94 18.63 3.13
N LEU A 175 3.94 18.39 3.98
CA LEU A 175 2.97 19.41 4.37
C LEU A 175 3.58 20.45 5.31
N THR A 176 4.44 20.03 6.24
CA THR A 176 5.17 20.96 7.12
C THR A 176 6.06 21.91 6.31
N GLU A 177 6.76 21.43 5.29
CA GLU A 177 7.57 22.25 4.38
C GLU A 177 6.74 23.28 3.59
N GLN A 178 5.44 23.01 3.40
CA GLN A 178 4.50 23.95 2.79
C GLN A 178 3.89 24.94 3.79
N GLY A 179 4.30 24.91 5.06
CA GLY A 179 3.85 25.82 6.10
C GLY A 179 2.65 25.36 6.91
N PHE A 180 2.19 24.10 6.73
CA PHE A 180 1.12 23.54 7.57
C PHE A 180 1.66 23.16 8.95
N SER A 181 0.89 23.44 9.99
CA SER A 181 1.16 22.95 11.34
C SER A 181 0.58 21.53 11.47
N VAL A 182 1.43 20.55 11.70
CA VAL A 182 1.04 19.14 11.83
C VAL A 182 1.26 18.69 13.26
N ASN A 183 0.19 18.34 13.96
CA ASN A 183 0.26 17.92 15.35
C ASN A 183 -0.37 16.54 15.52
N PRO A 184 0.29 15.59 16.21
CA PRO A 184 -0.30 14.30 16.52
C PRO A 184 -1.46 14.45 17.50
N VAL A 185 -2.49 13.64 17.32
CA VAL A 185 -3.61 13.50 18.28
C VAL A 185 -3.54 12.10 18.83
N TYR A 186 -3.17 11.98 20.10
CA TYR A 186 -3.14 10.70 20.81
C TYR A 186 -4.45 10.46 21.54
N LYS A 187 -4.84 9.19 21.64
CA LYS A 187 -5.99 8.77 22.46
C LYS A 187 -5.57 8.46 23.88
#